data_e476bbd695fb1aefd9f521957c274541
#
_entry.id   e476bbd695fb1aefd9f521957c274541
#
_cell.length_a   1.000
_cell.length_b   1.000
_cell.length_c   1.000
_cell.angle_alpha   90.00
_cell.angle_beta   90.00
_cell.angle_gamma   90.00
#
_symmetry.space_group_name_H-M   'P 1'
#
loop_
_entity.id
_entity.type
_entity.pdbx_description
1 polymer ?
#
loop_
_entity_poly.entity_id
_entity_poly.type
_entity_poly.pdbx_seq_one_letter_code
_entity_poly.pdbx_strand_id
1 'polypeptide(L)'
;MDHNIPLITTLAAGFGIALILGFAAERLKIPALVGYLAAGILIGPTTPGFVADMQIAAQLSEIGVMLLMFGVGLHFSLGDLMAVKRIAVPGAVVQMACATLLGMAVAWGWGWEWGHGLLFGLSLSCASTVVLLKALEARGVLDSMNGRIAVGWLIVEDLATVLVLVLLPPLAGILGGNASATAGDQALWITIARTLLEVCAFIGLMMLVGRKLIPWLLWHIAATGSRELFTLSVVAAAIGIAYGAAQLFSVSFALGAFFAGMVMRESEFSHRAAEESLPLRDAFSVLFFVSVGMLFQPSILVDKPWQVLGVVAIIMVGKTLAAMGLVLALRYPLNTALTVAASLAQIGEFSFILAGLGQALGLMSSEGMSLILAGALFSIALNPLMFSAIEPLRRWVLDKSTVARELEQRGDPFAELPMSTERKFLEKQVVLVGYGRVGHRIAEALERQGIPYVVAEQNRELVENLRNKGVAAVSGDASEPSVLIQAHIADAAMLVIASPDPINVRQMVDTARALNPDIEIVLRTHSEAESEMLRKDNLGTVFYGEEELAKGMTGHVLERFARQADVT
;
A
#
# COMPACT_ATOMS: atom_id res chain seq x y z
N MET A 1 -9.82 48.71 2.15
CA MET A 1 -10.30 47.67 3.09
C MET A 1 -9.31 46.52 2.99
N ASP A 2 -8.32 46.52 3.85
CA ASP A 2 -7.40 45.38 3.95
C ASP A 2 -8.16 44.24 4.66
N HIS A 3 -8.85 43.43 3.86
CA HIS A 3 -9.39 42.17 4.36
C HIS A 3 -8.21 41.21 4.54
N ASN A 4 -7.60 41.31 5.71
CA ASN A 4 -6.65 40.27 6.12
C ASN A 4 -7.44 38.97 6.36
N ILE A 5 -7.47 38.08 5.36
CA ILE A 5 -8.19 36.83 5.39
C ILE A 5 -7.13 35.69 5.33
N PRO A 6 -6.39 35.50 6.43
CA PRO A 6 -5.19 34.63 6.41
C PRO A 6 -5.52 33.18 6.01
N LEU A 7 -6.70 32.67 6.35
CA LEU A 7 -7.14 31.33 5.95
C LEU A 7 -7.26 31.20 4.43
N ILE A 8 -8.00 32.12 3.78
CA ILE A 8 -8.22 32.06 2.33
C ILE A 8 -6.90 32.28 1.59
N THR A 9 -6.07 33.20 2.06
CA THR A 9 -4.77 33.50 1.45
C THR A 9 -3.82 32.31 1.56
N THR A 10 -3.77 31.64 2.72
CA THR A 10 -2.96 30.44 2.93
C THR A 10 -3.45 29.30 2.05
N LEU A 11 -4.77 29.08 1.96
CA LEU A 11 -5.34 28.05 1.07
C LEU A 11 -5.07 28.33 -0.40
N ALA A 12 -5.31 29.56 -0.86
CA ALA A 12 -5.11 29.94 -2.27
C ALA A 12 -3.65 29.83 -2.68
N ALA A 13 -2.73 30.31 -1.85
CA ALA A 13 -1.29 30.19 -2.09
C ALA A 13 -0.85 28.72 -2.02
N GLY A 14 -1.28 27.97 -1.00
CA GLY A 14 -0.96 26.57 -0.81
C GLY A 14 -1.38 25.71 -2.00
N PHE A 15 -2.65 25.76 -2.41
CA PHE A 15 -3.13 25.02 -3.56
C PHE A 15 -2.55 25.52 -4.90
N GLY A 16 -2.47 26.83 -5.09
CA GLY A 16 -1.99 27.41 -6.36
C GLY A 16 -0.54 27.05 -6.64
N ILE A 17 0.34 27.23 -5.66
CA ILE A 17 1.77 26.94 -5.81
C ILE A 17 2.00 25.43 -5.84
N ALA A 18 1.27 24.64 -5.01
CA ALA A 18 1.35 23.18 -5.06
C ALA A 18 0.93 22.62 -6.42
N LEU A 19 -0.13 23.15 -7.05
CA LEU A 19 -0.54 22.77 -8.39
C LEU A 19 0.56 23.03 -9.42
N ILE A 20 1.17 24.23 -9.41
CA ILE A 20 2.21 24.60 -10.36
C ILE A 20 3.44 23.72 -10.20
N LEU A 21 3.93 23.56 -8.96
CA LEU A 21 5.14 22.78 -8.70
C LEU A 21 4.89 21.27 -8.78
N GLY A 22 3.72 20.78 -8.39
CA GLY A 22 3.32 19.40 -8.58
C GLY A 22 3.24 19.03 -10.05
N PHE A 23 2.64 19.89 -10.88
CA PHE A 23 2.62 19.72 -12.34
C PHE A 23 4.04 19.75 -12.94
N ALA A 24 4.90 20.67 -12.49
CA ALA A 24 6.29 20.72 -12.93
C ALA A 24 7.06 19.43 -12.55
N ALA A 25 6.86 18.92 -11.34
CA ALA A 25 7.48 17.68 -10.89
C ALA A 25 7.02 16.48 -11.78
N GLU A 26 5.73 16.33 -12.03
CA GLU A 26 5.20 15.28 -12.91
C GLU A 26 5.76 15.39 -14.34
N ARG A 27 5.92 16.60 -14.88
CA ARG A 27 6.57 16.82 -16.18
C ARG A 27 8.03 16.38 -16.19
N LEU A 28 8.71 16.50 -15.06
CA LEU A 28 10.10 16.03 -14.86
C LEU A 28 10.17 14.52 -14.51
N LYS A 29 9.03 13.81 -14.52
CA LYS A 29 8.91 12.40 -14.10
C LYS A 29 9.33 12.16 -12.64
N ILE A 30 9.14 13.16 -11.79
CA ILE A 30 9.31 13.11 -10.34
C ILE A 30 7.91 13.10 -9.72
N PRO A 31 7.68 12.34 -8.63
CA PRO A 31 6.38 12.34 -7.95
C PRO A 31 5.92 13.74 -7.58
N ALA A 32 4.64 14.09 -7.83
CA ALA A 32 4.05 15.40 -7.54
C ALA A 32 4.23 15.84 -6.07
N LEU A 33 4.36 14.89 -5.17
CA LEU A 33 4.60 15.08 -3.74
C LEU A 33 5.84 15.92 -3.46
N VAL A 34 6.91 15.77 -4.26
CA VAL A 34 8.12 16.62 -4.19
C VAL A 34 7.76 18.06 -4.52
N GLY A 35 6.87 18.28 -5.49
CA GLY A 35 6.36 19.61 -5.83
C GLY A 35 5.54 20.23 -4.70
N TYR A 36 4.74 19.44 -3.98
CA TYR A 36 3.96 19.93 -2.83
C TYR A 36 4.84 20.36 -1.66
N LEU A 37 5.87 19.55 -1.35
CA LEU A 37 6.87 19.93 -0.34
C LEU A 37 7.64 21.19 -0.76
N ALA A 38 8.04 21.30 -2.03
CA ALA A 38 8.71 22.47 -2.56
C ALA A 38 7.80 23.73 -2.51
N ALA A 39 6.49 23.57 -2.73
CA ALA A 39 5.53 24.65 -2.56
C ALA A 39 5.53 25.18 -1.11
N GLY A 40 5.54 24.27 -0.14
CA GLY A 40 5.65 24.63 1.28
C GLY A 40 6.94 25.39 1.59
N ILE A 41 8.08 24.95 1.04
CA ILE A 41 9.35 25.66 1.20
C ILE A 41 9.25 27.10 0.68
N LEU A 42 8.61 27.30 -0.47
CA LEU A 42 8.47 28.62 -1.09
C LEU A 42 7.60 29.60 -0.30
N ILE A 43 6.53 29.10 0.34
CA ILE A 43 5.62 29.92 1.14
C ILE A 43 5.91 29.85 2.64
N GLY A 44 6.97 29.15 3.00
CA GLY A 44 7.43 29.02 4.38
C GLY A 44 8.24 30.22 4.88
N PRO A 45 8.47 30.30 6.19
CA PRO A 45 9.13 31.45 6.83
C PRO A 45 10.61 31.56 6.48
N THR A 46 11.21 30.57 5.89
CA THR A 46 12.65 30.54 5.53
C THR A 46 12.94 31.10 4.15
N THR A 47 11.91 31.28 3.32
CA THR A 47 12.04 31.83 1.96
C THR A 47 11.55 33.28 1.91
N PRO A 48 12.31 34.21 1.34
CA PRO A 48 11.88 35.61 1.24
C PRO A 48 10.67 35.73 0.30
N GLY A 49 9.68 36.54 0.69
CA GLY A 49 8.49 36.80 -0.10
C GLY A 49 7.19 36.64 0.69
N PHE A 50 6.19 36.01 0.08
CA PHE A 50 4.94 35.74 0.75
C PHE A 50 5.13 34.58 1.75
N VAL A 51 4.75 34.81 3.00
CA VAL A 51 4.77 33.79 4.06
C VAL A 51 3.33 33.46 4.46
N ALA A 52 2.96 32.21 4.34
CA ALA A 52 1.66 31.72 4.78
C ALA A 52 1.58 31.64 6.32
N ASP A 53 0.35 31.69 6.86
CA ASP A 53 0.14 31.57 8.30
C ASP A 53 0.45 30.17 8.80
N MET A 54 1.49 30.04 9.62
CA MET A 54 1.95 28.76 10.16
C MET A 54 0.93 28.07 11.06
N GLN A 55 0.11 28.81 11.82
CA GLN A 55 -0.88 28.23 12.70
C GLN A 55 -2.04 27.65 11.90
N ILE A 56 -2.48 28.37 10.89
CA ILE A 56 -3.53 27.89 9.96
C ILE A 56 -3.02 26.69 9.18
N ALA A 57 -1.80 26.75 8.65
CA ALA A 57 -1.17 25.65 7.93
C ALA A 57 -1.08 24.38 8.81
N ALA A 58 -0.72 24.50 10.09
CA ALA A 58 -0.68 23.39 11.02
C ALA A 58 -2.07 22.78 11.25
N GLN A 59 -3.13 23.58 11.44
CA GLN A 59 -4.50 23.08 11.61
C GLN A 59 -5.01 22.37 10.34
N LEU A 60 -4.74 22.92 9.17
CA LEU A 60 -5.08 22.29 7.89
C LEU A 60 -4.31 20.97 7.68
N SER A 61 -3.06 20.95 8.12
CA SER A 61 -2.24 19.73 8.15
C SER A 61 -2.84 18.64 9.01
N GLU A 62 -3.35 18.95 10.20
CA GLU A 62 -4.01 17.98 11.08
C GLU A 62 -5.25 17.37 10.42
N ILE A 63 -6.08 18.18 9.75
CA ILE A 63 -7.22 17.67 8.97
C ILE A 63 -6.72 16.77 7.83
N GLY A 64 -5.64 17.16 7.15
CA GLY A 64 -5.00 16.37 6.13
C GLY A 64 -4.54 15.01 6.64
N VAL A 65 -3.88 14.97 7.79
CA VAL A 65 -3.46 13.73 8.47
C VAL A 65 -4.65 12.85 8.84
N MET A 66 -5.73 13.43 9.41
CA MET A 66 -6.93 12.65 9.75
C MET A 66 -7.52 11.99 8.51
N LEU A 67 -7.73 12.74 7.43
CA LEU A 67 -8.32 12.19 6.20
C LEU A 67 -7.40 11.20 5.51
N LEU A 68 -6.09 11.42 5.55
CA LEU A 68 -5.09 10.50 5.01
C LEU A 68 -5.11 9.18 5.79
N MET A 69 -5.09 9.23 7.12
CA MET A 69 -5.12 8.05 7.99
C MET A 69 -6.45 7.29 7.90
N PHE A 70 -7.56 8.02 7.76
CA PHE A 70 -8.85 7.42 7.45
C PHE A 70 -8.82 6.65 6.13
N GLY A 71 -8.23 7.22 5.08
CA GLY A 71 -8.03 6.56 3.80
C GLY A 71 -7.16 5.30 3.92
N VAL A 72 -6.05 5.35 4.66
CA VAL A 72 -5.22 4.17 4.95
C VAL A 72 -6.04 3.09 5.67
N GLY A 73 -6.84 3.46 6.67
CA GLY A 73 -7.73 2.55 7.38
C GLY A 73 -8.76 1.88 6.47
N LEU A 74 -9.36 2.64 5.52
CA LEU A 74 -10.30 2.11 4.52
C LEU A 74 -9.66 1.08 3.58
N HIS A 75 -8.38 1.24 3.25
CA HIS A 75 -7.66 0.32 2.37
C HIS A 75 -6.98 -0.84 3.13
N PHE A 76 -6.92 -0.78 4.46
CA PHE A 76 -6.28 -1.81 5.27
C PHE A 76 -6.99 -3.16 5.16
N SER A 77 -6.36 -4.15 4.50
CA SER A 77 -6.87 -5.53 4.35
C SER A 77 -6.12 -6.51 5.23
N LEU A 78 -6.80 -7.01 6.24
CA LEU A 78 -6.24 -8.09 7.05
C LEU A 78 -6.05 -9.37 6.22
N GLY A 79 -6.91 -9.62 5.22
CA GLY A 79 -6.81 -10.77 4.32
C GLY A 79 -5.54 -10.72 3.46
N ASP A 80 -5.26 -9.55 2.86
CA ASP A 80 -4.07 -9.38 2.01
C ASP A 80 -2.78 -9.47 2.83
N LEU A 81 -2.78 -8.89 4.05
CA LEU A 81 -1.66 -9.02 4.98
C LEU A 81 -1.44 -10.48 5.38
N MET A 82 -2.51 -11.22 5.68
CA MET A 82 -2.41 -12.63 6.06
C MET A 82 -1.83 -13.50 4.95
N ALA A 83 -2.06 -13.16 3.67
CA ALA A 83 -1.51 -13.87 2.51
C ALA A 83 0.03 -13.76 2.39
N VAL A 84 0.62 -12.66 2.87
CA VAL A 84 2.08 -12.43 2.76
C VAL A 84 2.78 -12.30 4.12
N LYS A 85 2.09 -12.58 5.22
CA LYS A 85 2.59 -12.36 6.60
C LYS A 85 3.93 -13.01 6.91
N ARG A 86 4.23 -14.17 6.31
CA ARG A 86 5.47 -14.92 6.57
C ARG A 86 6.72 -14.16 6.15
N ILE A 87 6.61 -13.26 5.18
CA ILE A 87 7.71 -12.40 4.71
C ILE A 87 7.51 -10.95 5.15
N ALA A 88 6.28 -10.42 5.07
CA ALA A 88 5.99 -9.02 5.36
C ALA A 88 6.25 -8.66 6.83
N VAL A 89 5.80 -9.49 7.78
CA VAL A 89 5.96 -9.19 9.21
C VAL A 89 7.43 -9.23 9.65
N PRO A 90 8.20 -10.34 9.47
CA PRO A 90 9.61 -10.33 9.86
C PRO A 90 10.41 -9.33 9.03
N GLY A 91 10.00 -9.10 7.77
CA GLY A 91 10.60 -8.13 6.88
C GLY A 91 10.53 -6.72 7.41
N ALA A 92 9.35 -6.24 7.66
CA ALA A 92 9.12 -4.90 8.18
C ALA A 92 9.82 -4.69 9.53
N VAL A 93 9.69 -5.65 10.47
CA VAL A 93 10.31 -5.54 11.79
C VAL A 93 11.83 -5.45 11.70
N VAL A 94 12.49 -6.33 10.94
CA VAL A 94 13.95 -6.32 10.81
C VAL A 94 14.43 -5.07 10.06
N GLN A 95 13.76 -4.69 8.97
CA GLN A 95 14.14 -3.52 8.20
C GLN A 95 13.96 -2.23 9.03
N MET A 96 12.83 -2.06 9.73
CA MET A 96 12.60 -0.92 10.62
C MET A 96 13.64 -0.87 11.74
N ALA A 97 13.95 -2.02 12.36
CA ALA A 97 14.99 -2.10 13.38
C ALA A 97 16.37 -1.70 12.82
N CYS A 98 16.75 -2.22 11.65
CA CYS A 98 18.01 -1.86 10.99
C CYS A 98 18.08 -0.36 10.67
N ALA A 99 17.03 0.21 10.06
CA ALA A 99 16.98 1.63 9.73
C ALA A 99 17.04 2.51 10.99
N THR A 100 16.30 2.10 12.03
CA THR A 100 16.31 2.79 13.33
C THR A 100 17.69 2.76 13.97
N LEU A 101 18.34 1.61 14.02
CA LEU A 101 19.68 1.49 14.58
C LEU A 101 20.74 2.27 13.79
N LEU A 102 20.64 2.27 12.45
CA LEU A 102 21.52 3.08 11.61
C LEU A 102 21.31 4.58 11.85
N GLY A 103 20.05 5.04 11.88
CA GLY A 103 19.71 6.42 12.18
C GLY A 103 20.18 6.84 13.58
N MET A 104 19.96 5.97 14.58
CA MET A 104 20.40 6.19 15.96
C MET A 104 21.94 6.24 16.07
N ALA A 105 22.65 5.35 15.39
CA ALA A 105 24.12 5.33 15.40
C ALA A 105 24.70 6.60 14.77
N VAL A 106 24.13 7.07 13.66
CA VAL A 106 24.57 8.30 13.00
C VAL A 106 24.23 9.52 13.84
N ALA A 107 23.04 9.59 14.44
CA ALA A 107 22.65 10.68 15.35
C ALA A 107 23.56 10.73 16.59
N TRP A 108 23.89 9.56 17.15
CA TRP A 108 24.86 9.47 18.25
C TRP A 108 26.24 9.98 17.84
N GLY A 109 26.70 9.64 16.64
CA GLY A 109 27.95 10.19 16.07
C GLY A 109 27.92 11.71 15.89
N TRP A 110 26.75 12.32 15.79
CA TRP A 110 26.55 13.79 15.77
C TRP A 110 26.41 14.40 17.16
N GLY A 111 26.46 13.58 18.23
CA GLY A 111 26.36 14.02 19.61
C GLY A 111 24.92 14.16 20.12
N TRP A 112 23.94 13.56 19.46
CA TRP A 112 22.55 13.59 19.92
C TRP A 112 22.32 12.59 21.05
N GLU A 113 21.40 12.92 21.95
CA GLU A 113 20.97 11.99 23.01
C GLU A 113 20.29 10.77 22.41
N TRP A 114 20.34 9.64 23.12
CA TRP A 114 19.87 8.36 22.64
C TRP A 114 18.38 8.36 22.24
N GLY A 115 17.53 9.06 23.01
CA GLY A 115 16.09 9.13 22.73
C GLY A 115 15.78 9.93 21.47
N HIS A 116 16.50 11.04 21.25
CA HIS A 116 16.43 11.83 20.03
C HIS A 116 16.90 11.02 18.81
N GLY A 117 18.00 10.27 18.97
CA GLY A 117 18.51 9.37 17.93
C GLY A 117 17.57 8.22 17.61
N LEU A 118 16.92 7.64 18.63
CA LEU A 118 15.92 6.59 18.44
C LEU A 118 14.73 7.08 17.61
N LEU A 119 14.17 8.23 17.98
CA LEU A 119 13.04 8.81 17.26
C LEU A 119 13.42 9.22 15.82
N PHE A 120 14.61 9.78 15.65
CA PHE A 120 15.15 10.10 14.34
C PHE A 120 15.27 8.85 13.46
N GLY A 121 15.87 7.78 13.96
CA GLY A 121 16.00 6.52 13.25
C GLY A 121 14.64 5.87 12.91
N LEU A 122 13.69 5.90 13.86
CA LEU A 122 12.31 5.46 13.61
C LEU A 122 11.65 6.28 12.50
N SER A 123 11.84 7.60 12.49
CA SER A 123 11.32 8.45 11.43
C SER A 123 11.92 8.13 10.05
N LEU A 124 13.18 7.68 9.98
CA LEU A 124 13.81 7.25 8.74
C LEU A 124 13.37 5.85 8.28
N SER A 125 12.77 5.05 9.17
CA SER A 125 12.40 3.67 8.85
C SER A 125 11.14 3.54 8.01
N CYS A 126 10.21 4.50 8.06
CA CYS A 126 8.90 4.40 7.44
C CYS A 126 8.94 4.76 5.95
N ALA A 127 8.44 3.88 5.08
CA ALA A 127 8.31 4.16 3.65
C ALA A 127 6.97 4.88 3.34
N SER A 128 6.89 5.58 2.20
CA SER A 128 5.65 6.22 1.76
C SER A 128 4.76 5.24 1.01
N THR A 129 3.51 5.14 1.47
CA THR A 129 2.46 4.36 0.81
C THR A 129 2.17 4.91 -0.58
N VAL A 130 2.06 6.23 -0.71
CA VAL A 130 1.72 6.90 -1.98
C VAL A 130 2.81 6.70 -3.03
N VAL A 131 4.07 6.87 -2.66
CA VAL A 131 5.21 6.72 -3.59
C VAL A 131 5.35 5.27 -4.04
N LEU A 132 5.24 4.31 -3.11
CA LEU A 132 5.35 2.89 -3.40
C LEU A 132 4.25 2.44 -4.37
N LEU A 133 2.97 2.73 -4.06
CA LEU A 133 1.85 2.32 -4.90
C LEU A 133 1.98 2.90 -6.31
N LYS A 134 2.21 4.20 -6.46
CA LYS A 134 2.41 4.84 -7.78
C LYS A 134 3.59 4.24 -8.55
N ALA A 135 4.69 3.89 -7.87
CA ALA A 135 5.85 3.30 -8.50
C ALA A 135 5.59 1.87 -9.01
N LEU A 136 4.79 1.08 -8.30
CA LEU A 136 4.38 -0.26 -8.71
C LEU A 136 3.32 -0.23 -9.82
N GLU A 137 2.33 0.67 -9.71
CA GLU A 137 1.30 0.89 -10.74
C GLU A 137 1.92 1.32 -12.08
N ALA A 138 2.83 2.30 -12.06
CA ALA A 138 3.50 2.79 -13.26
C ALA A 138 4.31 1.70 -14.01
N ARG A 139 4.56 0.57 -13.36
CA ARG A 139 5.28 -0.59 -13.90
C ARG A 139 4.38 -1.80 -14.16
N GLY A 140 3.09 -1.71 -13.82
CA GLY A 140 2.14 -2.80 -13.97
C GLY A 140 2.44 -4.02 -13.07
N VAL A 141 3.16 -3.82 -11.95
CA VAL A 141 3.55 -4.92 -11.05
C VAL A 141 2.85 -4.87 -9.69
N LEU A 142 1.87 -3.99 -9.51
CA LEU A 142 1.14 -3.83 -8.25
C LEU A 142 0.46 -5.13 -7.82
N ASP A 143 -0.23 -5.79 -8.73
CA ASP A 143 -0.97 -7.02 -8.48
C ASP A 143 -0.10 -8.29 -8.54
N SER A 144 1.17 -8.14 -8.93
CA SER A 144 2.14 -9.24 -8.92
C SER A 144 2.48 -9.68 -7.49
N MET A 145 3.08 -10.88 -7.35
CA MET A 145 3.56 -11.35 -6.04
C MET A 145 4.54 -10.37 -5.39
N ASN A 146 5.44 -9.77 -6.19
CA ASN A 146 6.40 -8.78 -5.72
C ASN A 146 5.71 -7.52 -5.19
N GLY A 147 4.69 -7.03 -5.90
CA GLY A 147 3.87 -5.89 -5.49
C GLY A 147 3.10 -6.19 -4.19
N ARG A 148 2.46 -7.34 -4.10
CA ARG A 148 1.73 -7.77 -2.88
C ARG A 148 2.64 -7.91 -1.66
N ILE A 149 3.86 -8.41 -1.84
CA ILE A 149 4.86 -8.48 -0.76
C ILE A 149 5.25 -7.07 -0.33
N ALA A 150 5.57 -6.17 -1.27
CA ALA A 150 5.95 -4.79 -0.97
C ALA A 150 4.82 -4.03 -0.25
N VAL A 151 3.58 -4.16 -0.72
CA VAL A 151 2.40 -3.55 -0.09
C VAL A 151 2.12 -4.15 1.29
N GLY A 152 2.18 -5.47 1.42
CA GLY A 152 2.01 -6.13 2.71
C GLY A 152 3.08 -5.75 3.74
N TRP A 153 4.32 -5.58 3.29
CA TRP A 153 5.42 -5.09 4.13
C TRP A 153 5.17 -3.66 4.61
N LEU A 154 4.76 -2.78 3.70
CA LEU A 154 4.41 -1.40 4.01
C LEU A 154 3.26 -1.31 5.04
N ILE A 155 2.21 -2.13 4.87
CA ILE A 155 1.09 -2.19 5.82
C ILE A 155 1.59 -2.51 7.24
N VAL A 156 2.57 -3.40 7.38
CA VAL A 156 3.18 -3.71 8.68
C VAL A 156 4.01 -2.55 9.21
N GLU A 157 4.77 -1.84 8.35
CA GLU A 157 5.48 -0.62 8.73
C GLU A 157 4.53 0.45 9.24
N ASP A 158 3.42 0.70 8.52
CA ASP A 158 2.40 1.69 8.88
C ASP A 158 1.76 1.34 10.24
N LEU A 159 1.39 0.06 10.44
CA LEU A 159 0.81 -0.41 11.69
C LEU A 159 1.79 -0.28 12.86
N ALA A 160 3.07 -0.63 12.63
CA ALA A 160 4.12 -0.47 13.64
C ALA A 160 4.34 1.01 13.99
N THR A 161 4.32 1.89 12.99
CA THR A 161 4.46 3.34 13.19
C THR A 161 3.28 3.93 13.94
N VAL A 162 2.05 3.49 13.64
CA VAL A 162 0.87 3.86 14.41
C VAL A 162 1.01 3.44 15.87
N LEU A 163 1.52 2.25 16.15
CA LEU A 163 1.81 1.80 17.52
C LEU A 163 2.87 2.68 18.20
N VAL A 164 3.92 3.06 17.48
CA VAL A 164 4.95 3.99 17.98
C VAL A 164 4.34 5.35 18.31
N LEU A 165 3.50 5.92 17.43
CA LEU A 165 2.82 7.20 17.66
C LEU A 165 1.96 7.19 18.93
N VAL A 166 1.36 6.06 19.26
CA VAL A 166 0.58 5.87 20.49
C VAL A 166 1.48 5.80 21.72
N LEU A 167 2.59 5.08 21.63
CA LEU A 167 3.49 4.86 22.75
C LEU A 167 4.45 6.02 23.01
N LEU A 168 4.69 6.87 22.02
CA LEU A 168 5.66 7.95 22.12
C LEU A 168 5.34 8.99 23.21
N PRO A 169 4.08 9.53 23.33
CA PRO A 169 3.76 10.51 24.36
C PRO A 169 4.03 10.02 25.80
N PRO A 170 3.57 8.82 26.23
CA PRO A 170 3.84 8.33 27.58
C PRO A 170 5.33 8.00 27.81
N LEU A 171 6.11 7.71 26.76
CA LEU A 171 7.53 7.40 26.83
C LEU A 171 8.42 8.64 26.72
N ALA A 172 7.88 9.80 26.37
CA ALA A 172 8.65 11.01 26.09
C ALA A 172 9.59 11.40 27.22
N GLY A 173 9.15 11.27 28.48
CA GLY A 173 9.97 11.58 29.65
C GLY A 173 11.19 10.67 29.82
N ILE A 174 11.07 9.37 29.51
CA ILE A 174 12.19 8.43 29.54
C ILE A 174 13.19 8.73 28.42
N LEU A 175 12.66 9.17 27.28
CA LEU A 175 13.44 9.44 26.07
C LEU A 175 14.16 10.81 26.10
N GLY A 176 14.03 11.59 27.19
CA GLY A 176 14.68 12.90 27.33
C GLY A 176 13.87 14.07 26.79
N GLY A 177 12.58 13.87 26.47
CA GLY A 177 11.66 14.90 26.02
C GLY A 177 11.07 15.73 27.17
N ASN A 178 10.19 16.68 26.81
CA ASN A 178 9.46 17.54 27.76
C ASN A 178 8.46 16.71 28.59
N ALA A 179 8.94 16.07 29.64
CA ALA A 179 8.04 15.45 30.61
C ALA A 179 7.61 16.51 31.63
N SER A 180 6.32 16.52 31.96
CA SER A 180 5.86 17.18 33.19
C SER A 180 6.62 16.54 34.36
N ALA A 181 7.46 17.31 35.02
CA ALA A 181 8.48 16.89 36.00
C ALA A 181 7.92 16.33 37.33
N THR A 182 6.81 15.60 37.30
CA THR A 182 6.06 15.18 38.51
C THR A 182 5.96 13.67 38.72
N ALA A 183 6.63 12.84 37.94
CA ALA A 183 6.46 11.39 38.07
C ALA A 183 7.77 10.70 38.49
N GLY A 184 7.85 10.29 39.76
CA GLY A 184 8.80 9.24 40.15
C GLY A 184 8.50 7.91 39.44
N ASP A 185 9.47 6.95 39.42
CA ASP A 185 9.39 5.69 38.64
C ASP A 185 8.05 4.94 38.75
N GLN A 186 7.39 4.97 39.90
CA GLN A 186 6.06 4.35 40.09
C GLN A 186 4.94 5.09 39.32
N ALA A 187 5.02 6.41 39.20
CA ALA A 187 4.03 7.20 38.48
C ALA A 187 4.15 6.99 36.96
N LEU A 188 5.35 6.67 36.47
CA LEU A 188 5.60 6.39 35.06
C LEU A 188 4.87 5.12 34.59
N TRP A 189 5.02 4.02 35.31
CA TRP A 189 4.34 2.75 34.98
C TRP A 189 2.83 2.88 35.05
N ILE A 190 2.31 3.68 35.99
CA ILE A 190 0.89 4.00 36.09
C ILE A 190 0.43 4.80 34.85
N THR A 191 1.22 5.78 34.41
CA THR A 191 0.92 6.57 33.22
C THR A 191 0.91 5.70 31.96
N ILE A 192 1.93 4.85 31.77
CA ILE A 192 1.97 3.90 30.64
C ILE A 192 0.78 2.95 30.68
N ALA A 193 0.52 2.34 31.85
CA ALA A 193 -0.60 1.42 32.00
C ALA A 193 -1.95 2.09 31.74
N ARG A 194 -2.14 3.32 32.20
CA ARG A 194 -3.33 4.13 31.93
C ARG A 194 -3.48 4.42 30.45
N THR A 195 -2.43 4.90 29.77
CA THR A 195 -2.48 5.17 28.32
C THR A 195 -2.78 3.91 27.52
N LEU A 196 -2.13 2.79 27.85
CA LEU A 196 -2.43 1.50 27.22
C LEU A 196 -3.89 1.08 27.46
N LEU A 197 -4.40 1.29 28.67
CA LEU A 197 -5.81 1.01 28.99
C LEU A 197 -6.76 1.90 28.17
N GLU A 198 -6.48 3.20 28.08
CA GLU A 198 -7.26 4.16 27.28
C GLU A 198 -7.27 3.76 25.80
N VAL A 199 -6.13 3.41 25.25
CA VAL A 199 -6.00 2.92 23.86
C VAL A 199 -6.74 1.59 23.67
N CYS A 200 -6.57 0.62 24.57
CA CYS A 200 -7.28 -0.65 24.51
C CYS A 200 -8.79 -0.46 24.63
N ALA A 201 -9.23 0.47 25.50
CA ALA A 201 -10.64 0.81 25.65
C ALA A 201 -11.21 1.45 24.38
N PHE A 202 -10.46 2.35 23.73
CA PHE A 202 -10.82 2.94 22.44
C PHE A 202 -10.93 1.86 21.35
N ILE A 203 -9.90 1.01 21.20
CA ILE A 203 -9.91 -0.09 20.22
C ILE A 203 -11.08 -1.03 20.50
N GLY A 204 -11.30 -1.41 21.76
CA GLY A 204 -12.42 -2.25 22.18
C GLY A 204 -13.77 -1.61 21.83
N LEU A 205 -13.94 -0.31 22.10
CA LEU A 205 -15.14 0.43 21.75
C LEU A 205 -15.38 0.41 20.23
N MET A 206 -14.34 0.70 19.43
CA MET A 206 -14.44 0.70 17.98
C MET A 206 -14.76 -0.68 17.42
N MET A 207 -14.16 -1.75 17.94
CA MET A 207 -14.41 -3.12 17.51
C MET A 207 -15.78 -3.66 17.94
N LEU A 208 -16.28 -3.30 19.11
CA LEU A 208 -17.55 -3.81 19.63
C LEU A 208 -18.75 -2.95 19.21
N VAL A 209 -18.63 -1.63 19.30
CA VAL A 209 -19.71 -0.68 19.02
C VAL A 209 -19.57 -0.09 17.63
N GLY A 210 -18.39 0.43 17.28
CA GLY A 210 -18.14 1.09 16.00
C GLY A 210 -18.46 0.19 14.82
N ARG A 211 -18.00 -1.07 14.86
CA ARG A 211 -18.25 -2.09 13.82
C ARG A 211 -19.73 -2.38 13.55
N LYS A 212 -20.61 -2.11 14.49
CA LYS A 212 -22.07 -2.26 14.31
C LYS A 212 -22.75 -0.94 14.02
N LEU A 213 -22.37 0.12 14.73
CA LEU A 213 -23.01 1.42 14.67
C LEU A 213 -22.74 2.13 13.34
N ILE A 214 -21.49 2.13 12.87
CA ILE A 214 -21.10 2.84 11.64
C ILE A 214 -21.78 2.25 10.39
N PRO A 215 -21.73 0.92 10.13
CA PRO A 215 -22.46 0.32 9.01
C PRO A 215 -23.98 0.54 9.10
N TRP A 216 -24.55 0.43 10.28
CA TRP A 216 -25.97 0.69 10.51
C TRP A 216 -26.35 2.14 10.16
N LEU A 217 -25.55 3.11 10.61
CA LEU A 217 -25.76 4.54 10.30
C LEU A 217 -25.65 4.80 8.81
N LEU A 218 -24.60 4.29 8.17
CA LEU A 218 -24.38 4.45 6.73
C LEU A 218 -25.51 3.83 5.90
N TRP A 219 -26.04 2.69 6.33
CA TRP A 219 -27.16 2.04 5.68
C TRP A 219 -28.42 2.93 5.72
N HIS A 220 -28.75 3.50 6.90
CA HIS A 220 -29.91 4.39 7.04
C HIS A 220 -29.75 5.67 6.22
N ILE A 221 -28.55 6.23 6.17
CA ILE A 221 -28.27 7.42 5.36
C ILE A 221 -28.31 7.09 3.86
N ALA A 222 -27.73 5.97 3.46
CA ALA A 222 -27.78 5.52 2.06
C ALA A 222 -29.21 5.27 1.57
N ALA A 223 -30.10 4.78 2.46
CA ALA A 223 -31.51 4.58 2.18
C ALA A 223 -32.27 5.88 1.84
N THR A 224 -31.74 7.05 2.20
CA THR A 224 -32.33 8.35 1.83
C THR A 224 -32.11 8.70 0.34
N GLY A 225 -31.19 8.01 -0.34
CA GLY A 225 -30.80 8.29 -1.74
C GLY A 225 -29.96 9.56 -1.93
N SER A 226 -29.68 10.33 -0.86
CA SER A 226 -28.89 11.57 -0.96
C SER A 226 -27.40 11.27 -0.93
N ARG A 227 -26.72 11.64 -2.04
CA ARG A 227 -25.26 11.54 -2.15
C ARG A 227 -24.56 12.50 -1.17
N GLU A 228 -25.10 13.72 -1.04
CA GLU A 228 -24.52 14.74 -0.14
C GLU A 228 -24.51 14.27 1.31
N LEU A 229 -25.65 13.72 1.79
CA LEU A 229 -25.74 13.19 3.16
C LEU A 229 -24.80 12.01 3.37
N PHE A 230 -24.62 11.17 2.38
CA PHE A 230 -23.71 10.04 2.45
C PHE A 230 -22.25 10.52 2.57
N THR A 231 -21.80 11.41 1.69
CA THR A 231 -20.44 12.00 1.74
C THR A 231 -20.22 12.72 3.08
N LEU A 232 -21.20 13.52 3.52
CA LEU A 232 -21.12 14.21 4.81
C LEU A 232 -20.98 13.22 5.97
N SER A 233 -21.73 12.11 5.95
CA SER A 233 -21.65 11.09 7.00
C SER A 233 -20.29 10.40 7.09
N VAL A 234 -19.66 10.14 5.95
CA VAL A 234 -18.32 9.55 5.88
C VAL A 234 -17.28 10.51 6.48
N VAL A 235 -17.31 11.77 6.06
CA VAL A 235 -16.38 12.80 6.56
C VAL A 235 -16.62 13.10 8.03
N ALA A 236 -17.90 13.21 8.44
CA ALA A 236 -18.27 13.44 9.85
C ALA A 236 -17.83 12.25 10.73
N ALA A 237 -17.95 11.02 10.25
CA ALA A 237 -17.45 9.86 10.98
C ALA A 237 -15.92 9.88 11.10
N ALA A 238 -15.20 10.18 10.01
CA ALA A 238 -13.74 10.24 10.02
C ALA A 238 -13.21 11.27 11.02
N ILE A 239 -13.69 12.52 10.92
CA ILE A 239 -13.23 13.64 11.77
C ILE A 239 -13.81 13.50 13.18
N GLY A 240 -15.09 13.14 13.31
CA GLY A 240 -15.78 13.03 14.61
C GLY A 240 -15.20 11.93 15.49
N ILE A 241 -14.88 10.76 14.92
CA ILE A 241 -14.25 9.66 15.65
C ILE A 241 -12.81 10.03 16.02
N ALA A 242 -12.05 10.65 15.10
CA ALA A 242 -10.70 11.12 15.37
C ALA A 242 -10.68 12.13 16.54
N TYR A 243 -11.57 13.11 16.50
CA TYR A 243 -11.72 14.10 17.56
C TYR A 243 -12.19 13.48 18.88
N GLY A 244 -13.18 12.59 18.83
CA GLY A 244 -13.69 11.87 20.01
C GLY A 244 -12.62 10.97 20.64
N ALA A 245 -11.80 10.30 19.84
CA ALA A 245 -10.67 9.50 20.31
C ALA A 245 -9.64 10.35 21.08
N ALA A 246 -9.32 11.52 20.57
CA ALA A 246 -8.39 12.44 21.22
C ALA A 246 -8.93 13.01 22.52
N GLN A 247 -10.21 13.39 22.57
CA GLN A 247 -10.82 14.04 23.75
C GLN A 247 -11.17 13.05 24.87
N LEU A 248 -11.62 11.83 24.51
CA LEU A 248 -12.13 10.87 25.49
C LEU A 248 -11.08 9.83 25.93
N PHE A 249 -10.10 9.53 25.07
CA PHE A 249 -9.13 8.45 25.28
C PHE A 249 -7.69 8.91 25.19
N SER A 250 -7.44 10.22 25.07
CA SER A 250 -6.08 10.79 24.90
C SER A 250 -5.29 10.16 23.74
N VAL A 251 -5.99 9.68 22.73
CA VAL A 251 -5.44 9.01 21.54
C VAL A 251 -5.18 10.05 20.45
N SER A 252 -4.14 9.89 19.63
CA SER A 252 -3.88 10.84 18.54
C SER A 252 -5.01 10.88 17.51
N PHE A 253 -5.25 12.05 16.91
CA PHE A 253 -6.21 12.20 15.80
C PHE A 253 -5.96 11.20 14.66
N ALA A 254 -4.69 10.96 14.34
CA ALA A 254 -4.27 10.01 13.31
C ALA A 254 -4.77 8.59 13.59
N LEU A 255 -4.59 8.11 14.83
CA LEU A 255 -5.04 6.78 15.24
C LEU A 255 -6.56 6.68 15.24
N GLY A 256 -7.25 7.70 15.77
CA GLY A 256 -8.71 7.75 15.75
C GLY A 256 -9.29 7.65 14.35
N ALA A 257 -8.75 8.42 13.41
CA ALA A 257 -9.14 8.40 12.01
C ALA A 257 -8.84 7.06 11.32
N PHE A 258 -7.68 6.45 11.58
CA PHE A 258 -7.31 5.14 11.07
C PHE A 258 -8.32 4.06 11.47
N PHE A 259 -8.69 4.01 12.75
CA PHE A 259 -9.69 3.06 13.23
C PHE A 259 -11.10 3.34 12.69
N ALA A 260 -11.46 4.61 12.48
CA ALA A 260 -12.69 4.97 11.79
C ALA A 260 -12.75 4.38 10.38
N GLY A 261 -11.66 4.52 9.61
CA GLY A 261 -11.52 3.92 8.29
C GLY A 261 -11.58 2.40 8.32
N MET A 262 -10.84 1.77 9.23
CA MET A 262 -10.80 0.32 9.38
C MET A 262 -12.18 -0.28 9.68
N VAL A 263 -12.94 0.34 10.58
CA VAL A 263 -14.29 -0.11 10.92
C VAL A 263 -15.26 0.12 9.75
N MET A 264 -15.12 1.22 9.03
CA MET A 264 -15.96 1.53 7.86
C MET A 264 -15.68 0.58 6.70
N ARG A 265 -14.47 0.08 6.55
CA ARG A 265 -14.10 -0.93 5.55
C ARG A 265 -14.93 -2.20 5.66
N GLU A 266 -15.30 -2.62 6.85
CA GLU A 266 -16.11 -3.82 7.07
C GLU A 266 -17.58 -3.65 6.65
N SER A 267 -17.99 -2.42 6.27
CA SER A 267 -19.34 -2.15 5.79
C SER A 267 -19.44 -2.48 4.28
N GLU A 268 -20.66 -2.86 3.83
CA GLU A 268 -20.96 -3.05 2.40
C GLU A 268 -20.77 -1.78 1.57
N PHE A 269 -20.76 -0.61 2.23
CA PHE A 269 -20.55 0.70 1.62
C PHE A 269 -19.08 1.16 1.61
N SER A 270 -18.13 0.30 1.98
CA SER A 270 -16.72 0.65 2.07
C SER A 270 -16.16 1.23 0.78
N HIS A 271 -16.51 0.64 -0.36
CA HIS A 271 -16.07 1.09 -1.69
C HIS A 271 -16.59 2.50 -1.99
N ARG A 272 -17.89 2.71 -1.77
CA ARG A 272 -18.51 4.03 -1.96
C ARG A 272 -17.97 5.07 -0.99
N ALA A 273 -17.74 4.69 0.28
CA ALA A 273 -17.15 5.59 1.27
C ALA A 273 -15.73 6.00 0.88
N ALA A 274 -14.94 5.07 0.33
CA ALA A 274 -13.61 5.38 -0.21
C ALA A 274 -13.72 6.36 -1.38
N GLU A 275 -14.51 6.07 -2.40
CA GLU A 275 -14.70 6.93 -3.59
C GLU A 275 -15.14 8.35 -3.23
N GLU A 276 -16.11 8.50 -2.32
CA GLU A 276 -16.64 9.81 -1.92
C GLU A 276 -15.68 10.60 -1.02
N SER A 277 -14.77 9.94 -0.27
CA SER A 277 -13.80 10.61 0.59
C SER A 277 -12.47 10.94 -0.12
N LEU A 278 -12.13 10.22 -1.18
CA LEU A 278 -10.87 10.37 -1.92
C LEU A 278 -10.56 11.82 -2.35
N PRO A 279 -11.49 12.56 -3.00
CA PRO A 279 -11.19 13.92 -3.46
C PRO A 279 -10.85 14.88 -2.32
N LEU A 280 -11.55 14.74 -1.18
CA LEU A 280 -11.33 15.57 -0.01
C LEU A 280 -10.00 15.19 0.66
N ARG A 281 -9.74 13.90 0.82
CA ARG A 281 -8.46 13.38 1.32
C ARG A 281 -7.29 13.91 0.48
N ASP A 282 -7.39 13.81 -0.84
CA ASP A 282 -6.32 14.22 -1.75
C ASP A 282 -6.05 15.73 -1.65
N ALA A 283 -7.10 16.55 -1.63
CA ALA A 283 -6.95 17.99 -1.44
C ALA A 283 -6.27 18.35 -0.12
N PHE A 284 -6.72 17.78 1.00
CA PHE A 284 -6.14 18.06 2.31
C PHE A 284 -4.75 17.42 2.51
N SER A 285 -4.46 16.31 1.84
CA SER A 285 -3.10 15.74 1.84
C SER A 285 -2.09 16.68 1.18
N VAL A 286 -2.48 17.37 0.11
CA VAL A 286 -1.62 18.41 -0.49
C VAL A 286 -1.29 19.49 0.55
N LEU A 287 -2.29 19.98 1.30
CA LEU A 287 -2.06 20.98 2.34
C LEU A 287 -1.18 20.47 3.48
N PHE A 288 -1.31 19.18 3.83
CA PHE A 288 -0.40 18.55 4.78
C PHE A 288 1.06 18.61 4.27
N PHE A 289 1.33 18.19 3.04
CA PHE A 289 2.69 18.24 2.49
C PHE A 289 3.22 19.67 2.33
N VAL A 290 2.36 20.61 1.97
CA VAL A 290 2.72 22.04 1.93
C VAL A 290 3.10 22.53 3.34
N SER A 291 2.28 22.25 4.35
CA SER A 291 2.57 22.63 5.75
C SER A 291 3.87 22.02 6.25
N VAL A 292 4.10 20.74 5.96
CA VAL A 292 5.37 20.05 6.30
C VAL A 292 6.55 20.71 5.59
N GLY A 293 6.40 21.07 4.31
CA GLY A 293 7.43 21.80 3.55
C GLY A 293 7.79 23.15 4.15
N MET A 294 6.82 23.86 4.76
CA MET A 294 7.08 25.14 5.44
C MET A 294 8.01 25.03 6.65
N LEU A 295 8.13 23.83 7.25
CA LEU A 295 9.05 23.57 8.36
C LEU A 295 10.50 23.34 7.90
N PHE A 296 10.74 23.21 6.61
CA PHE A 296 12.06 22.94 6.07
C PHE A 296 12.97 24.19 6.12
N GLN A 297 14.18 23.97 6.55
CA GLN A 297 15.24 24.99 6.55
C GLN A 297 16.24 24.69 5.43
N PRO A 298 16.18 25.36 4.27
CA PRO A 298 17.05 25.08 3.14
C PRO A 298 18.54 25.24 3.42
N SER A 299 18.90 26.08 4.40
CA SER A 299 20.28 26.27 4.84
C SER A 299 20.98 24.96 5.24
N ILE A 300 20.22 23.94 5.72
CA ILE A 300 20.77 22.64 6.12
C ILE A 300 21.55 21.95 4.98
N LEU A 301 21.15 22.21 3.73
CA LEU A 301 21.83 21.64 2.55
C LEU A 301 23.25 22.20 2.36
N VAL A 302 23.47 23.44 2.82
CA VAL A 302 24.76 24.14 2.71
C VAL A 302 25.57 23.99 4.01
N ASP A 303 24.89 24.13 5.16
CA ASP A 303 25.55 24.12 6.47
C ASP A 303 25.98 22.71 6.89
N LYS A 304 25.19 21.67 6.52
CA LYS A 304 25.39 20.30 6.98
C LYS A 304 25.25 19.24 5.85
N PRO A 305 25.95 19.41 4.71
CA PRO A 305 25.78 18.55 3.54
C PRO A 305 26.11 17.07 3.83
N TRP A 306 27.08 16.79 4.70
CA TRP A 306 27.45 15.43 5.08
C TRP A 306 26.38 14.72 5.91
N GLN A 307 25.64 15.48 6.74
CA GLN A 307 24.53 14.90 7.50
C GLN A 307 23.36 14.58 6.56
N VAL A 308 23.04 15.47 5.62
CA VAL A 308 22.03 15.21 4.58
C VAL A 308 22.41 13.97 3.76
N LEU A 309 23.68 13.89 3.32
CA LEU A 309 24.16 12.72 2.57
C LEU A 309 24.05 11.43 3.39
N GLY A 310 24.38 11.49 4.70
CA GLY A 310 24.24 10.37 5.62
C GLY A 310 22.80 9.89 5.75
N VAL A 311 21.84 10.81 5.86
CA VAL A 311 20.40 10.50 5.92
C VAL A 311 19.93 9.86 4.61
N VAL A 312 20.26 10.46 3.48
CA VAL A 312 19.92 9.90 2.15
C VAL A 312 20.53 8.52 1.98
N ALA A 313 21.77 8.31 2.42
CA ALA A 313 22.43 7.01 2.37
C ALA A 313 21.73 5.96 3.26
N ILE A 314 21.27 6.32 4.45
CA ILE A 314 20.49 5.41 5.32
C ILE A 314 19.20 5.00 4.61
N ILE A 315 18.46 5.96 4.05
CA ILE A 315 17.17 5.71 3.41
C ILE A 315 17.34 4.88 2.14
N MET A 316 18.23 5.31 1.23
CA MET A 316 18.34 4.72 -0.10
C MET A 316 19.25 3.50 -0.17
N VAL A 317 20.22 3.38 0.73
CA VAL A 317 21.17 2.26 0.74
C VAL A 317 20.96 1.37 1.95
N GLY A 318 20.98 1.91 3.16
CA GLY A 318 20.87 1.14 4.39
C GLY A 318 19.58 0.33 4.47
N LYS A 319 18.45 0.99 4.31
CA LYS A 319 17.11 0.39 4.28
C LYS A 319 16.96 -0.65 3.16
N THR A 320 17.41 -0.28 1.97
CA THR A 320 17.37 -1.12 0.77
C THR A 320 18.17 -2.41 0.94
N LEU A 321 19.40 -2.32 1.47
CA LEU A 321 20.24 -3.48 1.73
C LEU A 321 19.66 -4.38 2.84
N ALA A 322 19.07 -3.79 3.88
CA ALA A 322 18.40 -4.54 4.93
C ALA A 322 17.20 -5.34 4.40
N ALA A 323 16.34 -4.69 3.61
CA ALA A 323 15.19 -5.34 2.97
C ALA A 323 15.63 -6.43 1.98
N MET A 324 16.57 -6.11 1.08
CA MET A 324 17.10 -7.06 0.10
C MET A 324 17.74 -8.26 0.80
N GLY A 325 18.59 -8.02 1.79
CA GLY A 325 19.29 -9.08 2.52
C GLY A 325 18.32 -10.04 3.21
N LEU A 326 17.24 -9.52 3.78
CA LEU A 326 16.24 -10.37 4.44
C LEU A 326 15.41 -11.18 3.43
N VAL A 327 14.96 -10.57 2.33
CA VAL A 327 14.22 -11.29 1.27
C VAL A 327 15.05 -12.44 0.72
N LEU A 328 16.36 -12.21 0.48
CA LEU A 328 17.30 -13.25 0.04
C LEU A 328 17.55 -14.30 1.14
N ALA A 329 17.65 -13.90 2.42
CA ALA A 329 17.78 -14.83 3.54
C ALA A 329 16.56 -15.75 3.69
N LEU A 330 15.37 -15.24 3.37
CA LEU A 330 14.14 -16.01 3.31
C LEU A 330 14.01 -16.84 2.01
N ARG A 331 15.06 -16.83 1.18
CA ARG A 331 15.19 -17.61 -0.06
C ARG A 331 14.19 -17.25 -1.17
N TYR A 332 13.74 -16.00 -1.23
CA TYR A 332 12.96 -15.49 -2.35
C TYR A 332 13.89 -15.12 -3.53
N PRO A 333 13.37 -15.07 -4.77
CA PRO A 333 14.12 -14.70 -5.97
C PRO A 333 14.78 -13.31 -5.86
N LEU A 334 15.91 -13.15 -6.59
CA LEU A 334 16.62 -11.86 -6.63
C LEU A 334 15.74 -10.72 -7.15
N ASN A 335 14.89 -10.99 -8.14
CA ASN A 335 13.94 -10.01 -8.67
C ASN A 335 12.95 -9.52 -7.58
N THR A 336 12.41 -10.42 -6.77
CA THR A 336 11.56 -10.06 -5.61
C THR A 336 12.33 -9.19 -4.62
N ALA A 337 13.58 -9.59 -4.29
CA ALA A 337 14.40 -8.85 -3.35
C ALA A 337 14.71 -7.42 -3.84
N LEU A 338 15.06 -7.27 -5.11
CA LEU A 338 15.33 -5.96 -5.71
C LEU A 338 14.08 -5.08 -5.81
N THR A 339 12.94 -5.65 -6.20
CA THR A 339 11.67 -4.92 -6.32
C THR A 339 11.20 -4.41 -4.96
N VAL A 340 11.15 -5.28 -3.93
CA VAL A 340 10.76 -4.89 -2.56
C VAL A 340 11.74 -3.84 -2.01
N ALA A 341 13.04 -4.05 -2.17
CA ALA A 341 14.06 -3.13 -1.70
C ALA A 341 13.96 -1.73 -2.35
N ALA A 342 13.77 -1.66 -3.67
CA ALA A 342 13.57 -0.39 -4.39
C ALA A 342 12.26 0.30 -3.99
N SER A 343 11.19 -0.45 -3.74
CA SER A 343 9.92 0.08 -3.28
C SER A 343 10.03 0.79 -1.93
N LEU A 344 10.88 0.30 -1.04
CA LEU A 344 11.10 0.81 0.31
C LEU A 344 12.22 1.87 0.39
N ALA A 345 12.94 2.16 -0.70
CA ALA A 345 14.10 3.06 -0.75
C ALA A 345 13.73 4.55 -0.65
N GLN A 346 12.72 4.89 0.09
CA GLN A 346 12.21 6.25 0.30
C GLN A 346 11.47 6.34 1.64
N ILE A 347 11.18 7.56 2.12
CA ILE A 347 10.38 7.81 3.32
C ILE A 347 9.16 8.68 2.99
N GLY A 348 8.17 8.68 3.88
CA GLY A 348 6.89 9.30 3.59
C GLY A 348 6.23 10.04 4.74
N GLU A 349 4.93 10.13 4.63
CA GLU A 349 4.04 10.89 5.50
C GLU A 349 4.16 10.51 6.98
N PHE A 350 4.27 9.22 7.29
CA PHE A 350 4.43 8.75 8.66
C PHE A 350 5.73 9.24 9.30
N SER A 351 6.80 9.38 8.52
CA SER A 351 8.06 9.97 8.99
C SER A 351 7.87 11.40 9.47
N PHE A 352 7.07 12.19 8.76
CA PHE A 352 6.78 13.58 9.11
C PHE A 352 5.84 13.70 10.31
N ILE A 353 4.83 12.84 10.39
CA ILE A 353 3.90 12.79 11.52
C ILE A 353 4.68 12.43 12.79
N LEU A 354 5.55 11.42 12.71
CA LEU A 354 6.36 10.98 13.83
C LEU A 354 7.37 12.05 14.27
N ALA A 355 8.05 12.68 13.32
CA ALA A 355 8.99 13.76 13.59
C ALA A 355 8.29 15.01 14.17
N GLY A 356 7.11 15.36 13.66
CA GLY A 356 6.29 16.48 14.18
C GLY A 356 5.80 16.23 15.61
N LEU A 357 5.30 15.03 15.90
CA LEU A 357 4.95 14.64 17.26
C LEU A 357 6.19 14.66 18.17
N GLY A 358 7.33 14.18 17.68
CA GLY A 358 8.59 14.25 18.40
C GLY A 358 9.03 15.68 18.70
N GLN A 359 8.81 16.59 17.78
CA GLN A 359 9.11 18.03 17.98
C GLN A 359 8.19 18.64 19.06
N ALA A 360 6.91 18.33 19.04
CA ALA A 360 5.96 18.75 20.07
C ALA A 360 6.30 18.19 21.47
N LEU A 361 6.86 17.00 21.53
CA LEU A 361 7.30 16.33 22.78
C LEU A 361 8.74 16.73 23.20
N GLY A 362 9.44 17.57 22.44
CA GLY A 362 10.83 17.96 22.72
C GLY A 362 11.87 16.87 22.41
N LEU A 363 11.49 15.83 21.68
CA LEU A 363 12.35 14.71 21.27
C LEU A 363 12.97 14.87 19.87
N MET A 364 12.58 15.93 19.14
CA MET A 364 13.10 16.22 17.80
C MET A 364 13.43 17.69 17.68
N SER A 365 14.64 18.01 17.25
CA SER A 365 15.04 19.38 16.97
C SER A 365 14.56 19.84 15.58
N SER A 366 14.52 21.16 15.35
CA SER A 366 14.26 21.72 14.01
C SER A 366 15.30 21.27 12.98
N GLU A 367 16.53 21.04 13.42
CA GLU A 367 17.59 20.44 12.59
C GLU A 367 17.23 19.02 12.18
N GLY A 368 16.81 18.18 13.12
CA GLY A 368 16.39 16.79 12.85
C GLY A 368 15.21 16.72 11.88
N MET A 369 14.21 17.60 12.07
CA MET A 369 13.09 17.74 11.13
C MET A 369 13.58 18.11 9.73
N SER A 370 14.47 19.08 9.62
CA SER A 370 15.03 19.50 8.32
C SER A 370 15.85 18.41 7.65
N LEU A 371 16.59 17.60 8.39
CA LEU A 371 17.31 16.44 7.87
C LEU A 371 16.36 15.36 7.34
N ILE A 372 15.27 15.06 8.06
CA ILE A 372 14.24 14.11 7.62
C ILE A 372 13.58 14.62 6.32
N LEU A 373 13.23 15.91 6.27
CA LEU A 373 12.63 16.53 5.08
C LEU A 373 13.59 16.52 3.87
N ALA A 374 14.87 16.83 4.08
CA ALA A 374 15.88 16.69 3.02
C ALA A 374 15.97 15.24 2.54
N GLY A 375 16.05 14.29 3.47
CA GLY A 375 16.07 12.87 3.16
C GLY A 375 14.86 12.42 2.33
N ALA A 376 13.66 12.90 2.68
CA ALA A 376 12.44 12.62 1.96
C ALA A 376 12.46 13.19 0.55
N LEU A 377 12.77 14.50 0.41
CA LEU A 377 12.84 15.16 -0.90
C LEU A 377 13.77 14.40 -1.86
N PHE A 378 14.98 14.09 -1.42
CA PHE A 378 15.95 13.39 -2.26
C PHE A 378 15.53 11.93 -2.51
N SER A 379 15.10 11.18 -1.48
CA SER A 379 14.76 9.78 -1.65
C SER A 379 13.52 9.57 -2.52
N ILE A 380 12.50 10.43 -2.41
CA ILE A 380 11.31 10.39 -3.26
C ILE A 380 11.66 10.78 -4.70
N ALA A 381 12.45 11.86 -4.88
CA ALA A 381 12.86 12.31 -6.22
C ALA A 381 13.74 11.29 -6.94
N LEU A 382 14.61 10.58 -6.22
CA LEU A 382 15.53 9.59 -6.78
C LEU A 382 14.94 8.17 -6.83
N ASN A 383 13.78 7.92 -6.23
CA ASN A 383 13.17 6.59 -6.21
C ASN A 383 12.92 6.00 -7.61
N PRO A 384 12.47 6.75 -8.65
CA PRO A 384 12.37 6.24 -10.01
C PRO A 384 13.70 5.69 -10.57
N LEU A 385 14.84 6.28 -10.17
CA LEU A 385 16.17 5.80 -10.57
C LEU A 385 16.52 4.47 -9.88
N MET A 386 16.12 4.30 -8.61
CA MET A 386 16.30 3.01 -7.90
C MET A 386 15.60 1.88 -8.63
N PHE A 387 14.39 2.09 -9.07
CA PHE A 387 13.66 1.11 -9.85
C PHE A 387 14.27 0.86 -11.24
N SER A 388 14.75 1.90 -11.92
CA SER A 388 15.41 1.73 -13.23
C SER A 388 16.73 0.96 -13.12
N ALA A 389 17.36 0.98 -11.95
CA ALA A 389 18.59 0.24 -11.69
C ALA A 389 18.37 -1.26 -11.42
N ILE A 390 17.12 -1.72 -11.18
CA ILE A 390 16.83 -3.12 -10.86
C ILE A 390 17.34 -4.05 -11.96
N GLU A 391 16.92 -3.83 -13.19
CA GLU A 391 17.24 -4.75 -14.29
C GLU A 391 18.73 -4.78 -14.66
N PRO A 392 19.46 -3.63 -14.78
CA PRO A 392 20.90 -3.66 -14.94
C PRO A 392 21.64 -4.35 -13.81
N LEU A 393 21.23 -4.09 -12.56
CA LEU A 393 21.85 -4.69 -11.38
C LEU A 393 21.59 -6.20 -11.32
N ARG A 394 20.36 -6.63 -11.60
CA ARG A 394 19.97 -8.04 -11.70
C ARG A 394 20.86 -8.78 -12.70
N ARG A 395 20.99 -8.27 -13.92
CA ARG A 395 21.86 -8.86 -14.96
C ARG A 395 23.30 -8.94 -14.49
N TRP A 396 23.85 -7.85 -13.97
CA TRP A 396 25.22 -7.81 -13.48
C TRP A 396 25.49 -8.82 -12.36
N VAL A 397 24.54 -8.96 -11.40
CA VAL A 397 24.65 -9.93 -10.29
C VAL A 397 24.57 -11.36 -10.82
N LEU A 398 23.63 -11.66 -11.72
CA LEU A 398 23.46 -12.98 -12.32
C LEU A 398 24.67 -13.39 -13.18
N ASP A 399 25.31 -12.46 -13.86
CA ASP A 399 26.52 -12.75 -14.66
C ASP A 399 27.73 -13.10 -13.80
N LYS A 400 27.85 -12.50 -12.60
CA LYS A 400 29.03 -12.64 -11.74
C LYS A 400 28.89 -13.66 -10.61
N SER A 401 27.67 -13.99 -10.19
CA SER A 401 27.43 -14.82 -9.00
C SER A 401 26.71 -16.12 -9.35
N THR A 402 27.37 -17.25 -9.10
CA THR A 402 26.75 -18.58 -9.19
C THR A 402 25.64 -18.76 -8.15
N VAL A 403 25.83 -18.21 -6.95
CA VAL A 403 24.83 -18.25 -5.87
C VAL A 403 23.57 -17.46 -6.25
N ALA A 404 23.74 -16.31 -6.92
CA ALA A 404 22.58 -15.54 -7.39
C ALA A 404 21.81 -16.27 -8.49
N ARG A 405 22.51 -16.96 -9.39
CA ARG A 405 21.89 -17.83 -10.40
C ARG A 405 21.16 -19.01 -9.78
N GLU A 406 21.74 -19.62 -8.75
CA GLU A 406 21.07 -20.69 -8.01
C GLU A 406 19.85 -20.19 -7.22
N LEU A 407 19.89 -18.98 -6.69
CA LEU A 407 18.74 -18.35 -6.01
C LEU A 407 17.63 -17.98 -7.00
N GLU A 408 17.98 -17.53 -8.20
CA GLU A 408 17.03 -17.25 -9.26
C GLU A 408 16.48 -18.54 -9.89
N GLN A 409 17.32 -19.58 -10.02
CA GLN A 409 16.98 -20.90 -10.55
C GLN A 409 16.42 -21.86 -9.49
N ARG A 410 16.52 -21.53 -8.20
CA ARG A 410 15.76 -22.22 -7.19
C ARG A 410 14.31 -21.90 -7.46
N GLY A 411 13.76 -22.69 -8.40
CA GLY A 411 12.35 -22.73 -8.65
C GLY A 411 11.66 -22.83 -7.31
N ASP A 412 10.68 -21.96 -7.08
CA ASP A 412 9.75 -22.17 -5.98
C ASP A 412 9.38 -23.66 -6.01
N PRO A 413 9.51 -24.41 -4.91
CA PRO A 413 9.07 -25.82 -4.89
C PRO A 413 7.63 -25.99 -5.37
N PHE A 414 6.89 -24.88 -5.41
CA PHE A 414 5.53 -24.78 -5.94
C PHE A 414 5.48 -24.32 -7.41
N ALA A 415 6.60 -23.89 -8.00
CA ALA A 415 6.67 -23.53 -9.42
C ALA A 415 6.58 -24.76 -10.34
N GLU A 416 6.93 -25.94 -9.85
CA GLU A 416 6.84 -27.21 -10.59
C GLU A 416 5.75 -28.10 -9.99
N LEU A 417 5.04 -28.85 -10.81
CA LEU A 417 4.12 -29.88 -10.31
C LEU A 417 4.91 -30.97 -9.57
N PRO A 418 4.38 -31.52 -8.47
CA PRO A 418 5.00 -32.67 -7.81
C PRO A 418 5.21 -33.83 -8.78
N MET A 419 6.34 -34.51 -8.71
CA MET A 419 6.59 -35.72 -9.50
C MET A 419 5.55 -36.83 -9.25
N SER A 420 4.81 -36.74 -8.17
CA SER A 420 3.71 -37.64 -7.82
C SER A 420 2.37 -37.27 -8.46
N THR A 421 2.32 -36.22 -9.29
CA THR A 421 1.07 -35.77 -9.93
C THR A 421 0.56 -36.87 -10.87
N GLU A 422 -0.71 -37.25 -10.70
CA GLU A 422 -1.32 -38.30 -11.52
C GLU A 422 -1.39 -37.91 -13.00
N ARG A 423 -1.15 -38.83 -13.90
CA ARG A 423 -1.11 -38.62 -15.36
C ARG A 423 -2.36 -37.94 -15.93
N LYS A 424 -3.54 -38.14 -15.31
CA LYS A 424 -4.79 -37.50 -15.72
C LYS A 424 -4.74 -35.97 -15.65
N PHE A 425 -3.85 -35.39 -14.81
CA PHE A 425 -3.64 -33.94 -14.70
C PHE A 425 -2.57 -33.40 -15.65
N LEU A 426 -1.95 -34.25 -16.46
CA LEU A 426 -0.86 -33.92 -17.36
C LEU A 426 -1.26 -34.01 -18.83
N GLU A 427 -2.37 -34.65 -19.15
CA GLU A 427 -2.86 -34.87 -20.53
C GLU A 427 -4.35 -34.54 -20.61
N LYS A 428 -4.76 -33.74 -21.60
CA LYS A 428 -6.16 -33.32 -21.86
C LYS A 428 -6.86 -32.65 -20.67
N GLN A 429 -6.10 -32.09 -19.75
CA GLN A 429 -6.59 -31.32 -18.62
C GLN A 429 -6.97 -29.90 -19.02
N VAL A 430 -7.68 -29.21 -18.15
CA VAL A 430 -7.90 -27.77 -18.24
C VAL A 430 -6.77 -27.06 -17.48
N VAL A 431 -6.07 -26.12 -18.08
CA VAL A 431 -5.17 -25.21 -17.39
C VAL A 431 -5.97 -23.97 -16.99
N LEU A 432 -6.17 -23.79 -15.69
CA LEU A 432 -6.93 -22.68 -15.10
C LEU A 432 -5.98 -21.64 -14.52
N VAL A 433 -5.92 -20.48 -15.16
CA VAL A 433 -5.10 -19.33 -14.71
C VAL A 433 -5.93 -18.45 -13.80
N GLY A 434 -5.46 -18.30 -12.54
CA GLY A 434 -6.11 -17.53 -11.49
C GLY A 434 -7.17 -18.30 -10.71
N TYR A 435 -7.02 -18.32 -9.37
CA TYR A 435 -7.94 -19.02 -8.45
C TYR A 435 -8.69 -18.03 -7.53
N GLY A 436 -9.07 -16.88 -8.10
CA GLY A 436 -9.95 -15.91 -7.45
C GLY A 436 -11.43 -16.35 -7.45
N ARG A 437 -12.34 -15.39 -7.19
CA ARG A 437 -13.81 -15.69 -7.08
C ARG A 437 -14.41 -16.46 -8.26
N VAL A 438 -13.97 -16.17 -9.49
CA VAL A 438 -14.47 -16.85 -10.69
C VAL A 438 -13.73 -18.18 -10.90
N GLY A 439 -12.39 -18.16 -10.82
CA GLY A 439 -11.58 -19.38 -10.99
C GLY A 439 -11.94 -20.46 -9.98
N HIS A 440 -12.19 -20.11 -8.72
CA HIS A 440 -12.65 -21.06 -7.70
C HIS A 440 -13.98 -21.73 -8.09
N ARG A 441 -14.98 -20.98 -8.58
CA ARG A 441 -16.25 -21.54 -9.03
C ARG A 441 -16.12 -22.45 -10.25
N ILE A 442 -15.21 -22.08 -11.17
CA ILE A 442 -14.90 -22.92 -12.34
C ILE A 442 -14.27 -24.23 -11.86
N ALA A 443 -13.26 -24.16 -10.98
CA ALA A 443 -12.60 -25.33 -10.42
C ALA A 443 -13.58 -26.28 -9.69
N GLU A 444 -14.49 -25.74 -8.86
CA GLU A 444 -15.54 -26.55 -8.21
C GLU A 444 -16.47 -27.23 -9.22
N ALA A 445 -16.77 -26.58 -10.34
CA ALA A 445 -17.59 -27.17 -11.38
C ALA A 445 -16.85 -28.30 -12.12
N LEU A 446 -15.56 -28.09 -12.43
CA LEU A 446 -14.69 -29.11 -13.04
C LEU A 446 -14.54 -30.32 -12.12
N GLU A 447 -14.33 -30.09 -10.83
CA GLU A 447 -14.20 -31.18 -9.82
C GLU A 447 -15.48 -32.01 -9.70
N ARG A 448 -16.65 -31.36 -9.65
CA ARG A 448 -17.95 -32.04 -9.61
C ARG A 448 -18.21 -32.89 -10.85
N GLN A 449 -17.68 -32.52 -12.00
CA GLN A 449 -17.81 -33.27 -13.26
C GLN A 449 -16.67 -34.26 -13.49
N GLY A 450 -15.69 -34.34 -12.58
CA GLY A 450 -14.53 -35.21 -12.71
C GLY A 450 -13.58 -34.82 -13.86
N ILE A 451 -13.63 -33.56 -14.31
CA ILE A 451 -12.75 -33.01 -15.36
C ILE A 451 -11.41 -32.67 -14.72
N PRO A 452 -10.29 -33.25 -15.21
CA PRO A 452 -8.97 -32.93 -14.65
C PRO A 452 -8.56 -31.50 -14.96
N TYR A 453 -7.99 -30.80 -13.98
CA TYR A 453 -7.50 -29.45 -14.16
C TYR A 453 -6.22 -29.19 -13.36
N VAL A 454 -5.42 -28.24 -13.84
CA VAL A 454 -4.23 -27.72 -13.16
C VAL A 454 -4.41 -26.23 -12.97
N VAL A 455 -4.18 -25.73 -11.76
CA VAL A 455 -4.28 -24.32 -11.44
C VAL A 455 -2.91 -23.66 -11.59
N ALA A 456 -2.82 -22.58 -12.36
CA ALA A 456 -1.68 -21.66 -12.37
C ALA A 456 -2.08 -20.39 -11.60
N GLU A 457 -1.42 -20.12 -10.46
CA GLU A 457 -1.79 -19.04 -9.53
C GLU A 457 -0.53 -18.34 -9.01
N GLN A 458 -0.55 -17.02 -8.96
CA GLN A 458 0.58 -16.25 -8.47
C GLN A 458 0.74 -16.32 -6.94
N ASN A 459 -0.36 -16.52 -6.22
CA ASN A 459 -0.34 -16.59 -4.77
C ASN A 459 0.18 -17.95 -4.29
N ARG A 460 1.44 -18.00 -3.89
CA ARG A 460 2.13 -19.19 -3.40
C ARG A 460 1.43 -19.88 -2.23
N GLU A 461 0.91 -19.11 -1.26
CA GLU A 461 0.22 -19.68 -0.09
C GLU A 461 -1.09 -20.36 -0.52
N LEU A 462 -1.77 -19.78 -1.51
CA LEU A 462 -2.96 -20.38 -2.11
C LEU A 462 -2.61 -21.69 -2.84
N VAL A 463 -1.51 -21.70 -3.60
CA VAL A 463 -1.00 -22.92 -4.27
C VAL A 463 -0.62 -24.00 -3.25
N GLU A 464 0.07 -23.64 -2.16
CA GLU A 464 0.37 -24.56 -1.06
C GLU A 464 -0.91 -25.17 -0.46
N ASN A 465 -1.92 -24.33 -0.20
CA ASN A 465 -3.21 -24.78 0.31
C ASN A 465 -3.96 -25.70 -0.66
N LEU A 466 -3.92 -25.40 -1.97
CA LEU A 466 -4.52 -26.23 -3.01
C LEU A 466 -3.85 -27.59 -3.08
N ARG A 467 -2.52 -27.65 -3.07
CA ARG A 467 -1.76 -28.90 -3.06
C ARG A 467 -2.03 -29.75 -1.81
N ASN A 468 -2.15 -29.10 -0.65
CA ASN A 468 -2.51 -29.78 0.60
C ASN A 468 -3.93 -30.41 0.54
N LYS A 469 -4.80 -29.88 -0.32
CA LYS A 469 -6.13 -30.43 -0.61
C LYS A 469 -6.11 -31.45 -1.75
N GLY A 470 -4.95 -31.75 -2.34
CA GLY A 470 -4.81 -32.70 -3.45
C GLY A 470 -5.08 -32.11 -4.83
N VAL A 471 -5.21 -30.77 -4.97
CA VAL A 471 -5.40 -30.11 -6.26
C VAL A 471 -4.04 -29.89 -6.91
N ALA A 472 -3.92 -30.25 -8.19
CA ALA A 472 -2.72 -29.97 -8.98
C ALA A 472 -2.61 -28.46 -9.22
N ALA A 473 -1.55 -27.83 -8.73
CA ALA A 473 -1.38 -26.38 -8.84
C ALA A 473 0.10 -25.99 -8.99
N VAL A 474 0.36 -24.94 -9.77
CA VAL A 474 1.68 -24.36 -10.06
C VAL A 474 1.69 -22.90 -9.59
N SER A 475 2.74 -22.51 -8.89
CA SER A 475 2.94 -21.13 -8.45
C SER A 475 3.74 -20.35 -9.47
N GLY A 476 3.28 -19.16 -9.84
CA GLY A 476 4.00 -18.22 -10.71
C GLY A 476 3.09 -17.35 -11.53
N ASP A 477 3.70 -16.43 -12.25
CA ASP A 477 3.01 -15.58 -13.22
C ASP A 477 2.80 -16.36 -14.51
N ALA A 478 1.55 -16.64 -14.87
CA ALA A 478 1.23 -17.39 -16.08
C ALA A 478 1.59 -16.65 -17.39
N SER A 479 1.93 -15.36 -17.34
CA SER A 479 2.53 -14.65 -18.48
C SER A 479 3.95 -15.14 -18.78
N GLU A 480 4.65 -15.70 -17.79
CA GLU A 480 5.94 -16.34 -18.00
C GLU A 480 5.74 -17.72 -18.63
N PRO A 481 6.39 -18.01 -19.79
CA PRO A 481 6.23 -19.30 -20.48
C PRO A 481 6.53 -20.51 -19.60
N SER A 482 7.47 -20.40 -18.67
CA SER A 482 7.86 -21.46 -17.72
C SER A 482 6.69 -21.96 -16.90
N VAL A 483 5.79 -21.09 -16.44
CA VAL A 483 4.63 -21.44 -15.60
C VAL A 483 3.60 -22.26 -16.39
N LEU A 484 3.30 -21.85 -17.63
CA LEU A 484 2.40 -22.62 -18.50
C LEU A 484 3.00 -23.95 -18.91
N ILE A 485 4.32 -24.02 -19.15
CA ILE A 485 5.04 -25.28 -19.42
C ILE A 485 4.91 -26.22 -18.22
N GLN A 486 5.10 -25.72 -17.00
CA GLN A 486 4.96 -26.52 -15.79
C GLN A 486 3.50 -26.94 -15.51
N ALA A 487 2.52 -26.17 -15.99
CA ALA A 487 1.12 -26.56 -15.99
C ALA A 487 0.75 -27.58 -17.10
N HIS A 488 1.74 -28.05 -17.87
CA HIS A 488 1.59 -28.97 -19.00
C HIS A 488 0.64 -28.47 -20.10
N ILE A 489 0.79 -27.18 -20.47
CA ILE A 489 -0.06 -26.54 -21.49
C ILE A 489 0.02 -27.21 -22.86
N ALA A 490 1.17 -27.82 -23.19
CA ALA A 490 1.39 -28.50 -24.48
C ALA A 490 0.42 -29.66 -24.73
N ASP A 491 -0.01 -30.34 -23.68
CA ASP A 491 -0.92 -31.50 -23.75
C ASP A 491 -2.32 -31.19 -23.21
N ALA A 492 -2.58 -29.93 -22.86
CA ALA A 492 -3.87 -29.49 -22.30
C ALA A 492 -4.96 -29.41 -23.38
N ALA A 493 -6.19 -29.71 -22.98
CA ALA A 493 -7.36 -29.55 -23.86
C ALA A 493 -7.83 -28.09 -23.95
N MET A 494 -7.66 -27.33 -22.86
CA MET A 494 -8.19 -25.98 -22.75
C MET A 494 -7.34 -25.11 -21.81
N LEU A 495 -7.21 -23.84 -22.16
CA LEU A 495 -6.68 -22.79 -21.30
C LEU A 495 -7.82 -21.85 -20.89
N VAL A 496 -8.06 -21.74 -19.59
CA VAL A 496 -9.06 -20.82 -19.02
C VAL A 496 -8.35 -19.72 -18.24
N ILE A 497 -8.42 -18.49 -18.73
CA ILE A 497 -7.84 -17.31 -18.06
C ILE A 497 -8.95 -16.60 -17.29
N ALA A 498 -9.02 -16.87 -15.98
CA ALA A 498 -10.00 -16.29 -15.06
C ALA A 498 -9.48 -15.01 -14.37
N SER A 499 -8.20 -14.67 -14.53
CA SER A 499 -7.60 -13.41 -14.07
C SER A 499 -7.89 -12.30 -15.07
N PRO A 500 -8.26 -11.09 -14.61
CA PRO A 500 -8.65 -9.99 -15.50
C PRO A 500 -7.47 -9.06 -15.84
N ASP A 501 -6.33 -9.56 -16.26
CA ASP A 501 -5.18 -8.73 -16.63
C ASP A 501 -5.01 -8.65 -18.16
N PRO A 502 -5.42 -7.54 -18.80
CA PRO A 502 -5.45 -7.43 -20.25
C PRO A 502 -4.07 -7.45 -20.92
N ILE A 503 -3.04 -6.96 -20.25
CA ILE A 503 -1.69 -6.84 -20.82
C ILE A 503 -1.04 -8.23 -20.94
N ASN A 504 -1.23 -9.06 -19.92
CA ASN A 504 -0.62 -10.37 -19.82
C ASN A 504 -1.42 -11.46 -20.57
N VAL A 505 -2.71 -11.25 -20.83
CA VAL A 505 -3.57 -12.21 -21.56
C VAL A 505 -2.98 -12.55 -22.94
N ARG A 506 -2.56 -11.54 -23.70
CA ARG A 506 -1.98 -11.77 -25.05
C ARG A 506 -0.73 -12.64 -24.98
N GLN A 507 0.17 -12.38 -24.06
CA GLN A 507 1.40 -13.16 -23.87
C GLN A 507 1.12 -14.60 -23.46
N MET A 508 0.13 -14.83 -22.59
CA MET A 508 -0.31 -16.18 -22.21
C MET A 508 -0.88 -16.92 -23.41
N VAL A 509 -1.73 -16.27 -24.21
CA VAL A 509 -2.33 -16.85 -25.42
C VAL A 509 -1.26 -17.19 -26.46
N ASP A 510 -0.33 -16.28 -26.73
CA ASP A 510 0.75 -16.51 -27.69
C ASP A 510 1.64 -17.68 -27.25
N THR A 511 1.99 -17.76 -25.98
CA THR A 511 2.74 -18.88 -25.41
C THR A 511 1.96 -20.20 -25.51
N ALA A 512 0.68 -20.20 -25.16
CA ALA A 512 -0.14 -21.40 -25.23
C ALA A 512 -0.27 -21.92 -26.67
N ARG A 513 -0.53 -21.06 -27.64
CA ARG A 513 -0.63 -21.42 -29.05
C ARG A 513 0.70 -21.85 -29.66
N ALA A 514 1.81 -21.25 -29.22
CA ALA A 514 3.15 -21.67 -29.67
C ALA A 514 3.49 -23.10 -29.22
N LEU A 515 2.99 -23.53 -28.04
CA LEU A 515 3.23 -24.87 -27.48
C LEU A 515 2.15 -25.88 -27.85
N ASN A 516 0.91 -25.41 -28.06
CA ASN A 516 -0.24 -26.23 -28.41
C ASN A 516 -1.15 -25.44 -29.37
N PRO A 517 -0.94 -25.56 -30.70
CA PRO A 517 -1.68 -24.79 -31.70
C PRO A 517 -3.20 -25.01 -31.71
N ASP A 518 -3.65 -26.18 -31.26
CA ASP A 518 -5.06 -26.58 -31.30
C ASP A 518 -5.77 -26.30 -29.96
N ILE A 519 -5.11 -25.66 -29.00
CA ILE A 519 -5.68 -25.43 -27.67
C ILE A 519 -6.90 -24.50 -27.72
N GLU A 520 -7.97 -24.90 -27.09
CA GLU A 520 -9.13 -24.03 -26.89
C GLU A 520 -8.84 -23.01 -25.77
N ILE A 521 -9.17 -21.74 -26.03
CA ILE A 521 -8.85 -20.64 -25.08
C ILE A 521 -10.14 -19.93 -24.68
N VAL A 522 -10.33 -19.81 -23.37
CA VAL A 522 -11.43 -19.10 -22.74
C VAL A 522 -10.88 -17.94 -21.91
N LEU A 523 -11.37 -16.74 -22.15
CA LEU A 523 -10.88 -15.50 -21.58
C LEU A 523 -11.98 -14.79 -20.80
N ARG A 524 -11.62 -14.25 -19.65
CA ARG A 524 -12.48 -13.36 -18.88
C ARG A 524 -11.98 -11.94 -18.95
N THR A 525 -12.91 -10.98 -19.13
CA THR A 525 -12.62 -9.54 -19.05
C THR A 525 -13.61 -8.81 -18.17
N HIS A 526 -13.24 -7.60 -17.72
CA HIS A 526 -14.09 -6.69 -16.95
C HIS A 526 -14.52 -5.45 -17.75
N SER A 527 -13.97 -5.24 -18.94
CA SER A 527 -14.22 -4.07 -19.77
C SER A 527 -14.83 -4.45 -21.10
N GLU A 528 -15.87 -3.74 -21.51
CA GLU A 528 -16.50 -3.91 -22.83
C GLU A 528 -15.50 -3.61 -23.97
N ALA A 529 -14.76 -2.51 -23.85
CA ALA A 529 -13.76 -2.12 -24.84
C ALA A 529 -12.65 -3.19 -24.99
N GLU A 530 -12.24 -3.81 -23.88
CA GLU A 530 -11.28 -4.90 -23.89
C GLU A 530 -11.88 -6.17 -24.52
N SER A 531 -13.13 -6.49 -24.21
CA SER A 531 -13.85 -7.61 -24.81
C SER A 531 -13.90 -7.49 -26.34
N GLU A 532 -14.20 -6.30 -26.85
CA GLU A 532 -14.20 -6.02 -28.28
C GLU A 532 -12.82 -6.20 -28.91
N MET A 533 -11.77 -5.71 -28.23
CA MET A 533 -10.40 -5.83 -28.69
C MET A 533 -9.94 -7.30 -28.74
N LEU A 534 -10.16 -8.06 -27.66
CA LEU A 534 -9.78 -9.47 -27.58
C LEU A 534 -10.53 -10.34 -28.61
N ARG A 535 -11.83 -10.05 -28.88
CA ARG A 535 -12.62 -10.70 -29.92
C ARG A 535 -12.14 -10.34 -31.33
N LYS A 536 -11.81 -9.06 -31.58
CA LYS A 536 -11.27 -8.61 -32.87
C LYS A 536 -9.93 -9.27 -33.19
N ASP A 537 -9.08 -9.46 -32.19
CA ASP A 537 -7.78 -10.10 -32.33
C ASP A 537 -7.89 -11.65 -32.35
N ASN A 538 -9.08 -12.21 -32.26
CA ASN A 538 -9.40 -13.64 -32.28
C ASN A 538 -8.54 -14.46 -31.27
N LEU A 539 -8.42 -13.92 -30.03
CA LEU A 539 -7.57 -14.52 -29.03
C LEU A 539 -8.21 -15.74 -28.32
N GLY A 540 -9.54 -15.91 -28.43
CA GLY A 540 -10.29 -17.02 -27.84
C GLY A 540 -11.75 -16.65 -27.61
N THR A 541 -12.47 -17.50 -26.87
CA THR A 541 -13.84 -17.23 -26.44
C THR A 541 -13.82 -16.27 -25.26
N VAL A 542 -14.35 -15.05 -25.45
CA VAL A 542 -14.29 -13.98 -24.45
C VAL A 542 -15.61 -13.84 -23.71
N PHE A 543 -15.55 -13.90 -22.39
CA PHE A 543 -16.65 -13.70 -21.46
C PHE A 543 -16.48 -12.35 -20.74
N TYR A 544 -17.40 -11.44 -20.99
CA TYR A 544 -17.51 -10.18 -20.27
C TYR A 544 -18.60 -10.28 -19.20
N GLY A 545 -18.28 -9.98 -17.96
CA GLY A 545 -19.13 -10.29 -16.81
C GLY A 545 -20.52 -9.64 -16.87
N GLU A 546 -20.64 -8.38 -17.32
CA GLU A 546 -21.91 -7.68 -17.44
C GLU A 546 -22.75 -8.22 -18.60
N GLU A 547 -22.12 -8.60 -19.72
CA GLU A 547 -22.80 -9.23 -20.87
C GLU A 547 -23.41 -10.57 -20.47
N GLU A 548 -22.66 -11.41 -19.73
CA GLU A 548 -23.16 -12.70 -19.28
C GLU A 548 -24.27 -12.56 -18.23
N LEU A 549 -24.16 -11.56 -17.35
CA LEU A 549 -25.22 -11.22 -16.41
C LEU A 549 -26.49 -10.76 -17.16
N ALA A 550 -26.33 -9.88 -18.17
CA ALA A 550 -27.44 -9.41 -18.99
C ALA A 550 -28.10 -10.56 -19.76
N LYS A 551 -27.32 -11.50 -20.35
CA LYS A 551 -27.84 -12.71 -21.00
C LYS A 551 -28.68 -13.55 -20.04
N GLY A 552 -28.16 -13.79 -18.82
CA GLY A 552 -28.87 -14.56 -17.80
C GLY A 552 -30.17 -13.89 -17.36
N MET A 553 -30.14 -12.59 -17.12
CA MET A 553 -31.34 -11.80 -16.75
C MET A 553 -32.36 -11.78 -17.89
N THR A 554 -31.92 -11.55 -19.13
CA THR A 554 -32.80 -11.52 -20.34
C THR A 554 -33.43 -12.89 -20.53
N GLY A 555 -32.69 -13.98 -20.43
CA GLY A 555 -33.22 -15.33 -20.50
C GLY A 555 -34.34 -15.57 -19.49
N HIS A 556 -34.14 -15.19 -18.23
CA HIS A 556 -35.18 -15.32 -17.20
C HIS A 556 -36.42 -14.46 -17.49
N VAL A 557 -36.25 -13.23 -17.98
CA VAL A 557 -37.35 -12.36 -18.37
C VAL A 557 -38.14 -12.98 -19.52
N LEU A 558 -37.47 -13.41 -20.60
CA LEU A 558 -38.11 -14.02 -21.76
C LEU A 558 -38.85 -15.33 -21.41
N GLU A 559 -38.27 -16.20 -20.57
CA GLU A 559 -38.95 -17.40 -20.09
C GLU A 559 -40.25 -17.09 -19.33
N ARG A 560 -40.26 -16.01 -18.53
CA ARG A 560 -41.44 -15.59 -17.80
C ARG A 560 -42.56 -15.17 -18.71
N PHE A 561 -42.26 -14.42 -19.79
CA PHE A 561 -43.27 -13.93 -20.76
C PHE A 561 -43.67 -15.03 -21.75
N ALA A 562 -42.78 -15.96 -22.13
CA ALA A 562 -43.14 -17.10 -22.95
C ALA A 562 -44.16 -18.01 -22.25
N ARG A 563 -43.99 -18.28 -20.96
CA ARG A 563 -44.98 -19.07 -20.17
C ARG A 563 -46.35 -18.38 -20.03
N GLN A 564 -46.42 -17.04 -20.18
CA GLN A 564 -47.70 -16.32 -20.20
C GLN A 564 -48.40 -16.40 -21.56
N ALA A 565 -47.65 -16.52 -22.66
CA ALA A 565 -48.22 -16.64 -24.02
C ALA A 565 -48.82 -18.06 -24.29
N ASP A 566 -48.31 -19.11 -23.59
CA ASP A 566 -48.83 -20.49 -23.69
C ASP A 566 -50.10 -20.72 -22.84
N VAL A 567 -50.55 -19.73 -22.05
CA VAL A 567 -51.74 -19.79 -21.19
C VAL A 567 -52.91 -18.95 -21.70
N THR A 568 -52.71 -18.18 -22.75
CA THR A 568 -53.75 -17.40 -23.48
C THR A 568 -54.07 -18.05 -24.80
#